data_54d80182a5220275822cc41ab477f352
#
_entry.id   54d80182a5220275822cc41ab477f352
#
_cell.length_a   1.000
_cell.length_b   1.000
_cell.length_c   1.000
_cell.angle_alpha   90.00
_cell.angle_beta   90.00
_cell.angle_gamma   90.00
#
_symmetry.space_group_name_H-M   'P 1'
#
loop_
_entity.id
_entity.type
_entity.pdbx_description
1 polymer ?
#
loop_
_entity_poly.entity_id
_entity_poly.type
_entity_poly.pdbx_seq_one_letter_code
_entity_poly.pdbx_strand_id
1 'polypeptide(L)'
;LELSMKMLDVLDHHSLLDSESGQDCRNYGGLDGIPEAKRLLAHMMGTHSVNTIIGGNSSLTMMYQLISHGMTDGICGSTPWQEVKGRKFLCPVPGYDRHFAITEHFGFELVPVPMNSDGPDMDVVEKLVSSDDKIKGIWCVPKYENPTGIVYSADVVRRFAALKPAAEDFRIFWDNAYCVHNFDGKCAEIPDIISECDKAGNSDLVYEFCSTSKITFPGSGISAVASSPANLIDIRAFLKFATIGPDKINQLRHARFFRNSAGLRAHMKKHAAIMKPKFDAMYKVLNEELDGLGIAEWTVAKGGYFASYDTLPGCARAVVEMAAEHGVKFTPAGSTYPHGNDPQDSNIRLAPSFATVGEIESAVTVLALCTKIVSIDKLLK
;
A
#
# COMPACT_ATOMS: atom_id res chain seq x y z
N LEU A 1 0.49 -13.00 13.55
CA LEU A 1 0.77 -12.30 14.84
C LEU A 1 1.78 -13.07 15.69
N GLU A 2 1.66 -14.40 15.81
CA GLU A 2 2.52 -15.25 16.68
C GLU A 2 4.02 -15.11 16.40
N LEU A 3 4.43 -14.94 15.14
CA LEU A 3 5.84 -14.71 14.78
C LEU A 3 6.46 -13.48 15.46
N SER A 4 5.64 -12.52 15.83
CA SER A 4 6.07 -11.25 16.41
C SER A 4 5.98 -11.23 17.94
N MET A 5 5.44 -12.27 18.58
CA MET A 5 5.25 -12.29 20.05
C MET A 5 6.56 -12.05 20.82
N LYS A 6 7.68 -12.59 20.35
CA LYS A 6 9.00 -12.35 20.97
C LYS A 6 9.44 -10.88 20.94
N MET A 7 8.78 -10.04 20.16
CA MET A 7 9.03 -8.61 20.16
C MET A 7 8.57 -7.94 21.46
N LEU A 8 7.61 -8.54 22.18
CA LEU A 8 7.15 -8.04 23.47
C LEU A 8 8.22 -8.18 24.57
N ASP A 9 9.11 -9.17 24.42
CA ASP A 9 10.15 -9.49 25.40
C ASP A 9 11.47 -8.73 25.14
N VAL A 10 11.52 -7.90 24.08
CA VAL A 10 12.76 -7.22 23.67
C VAL A 10 13.14 -6.07 24.60
N LEU A 11 12.16 -5.47 25.24
CA LEU A 11 12.34 -4.38 26.20
C LEU A 11 11.65 -4.74 27.53
N ASP A 12 12.39 -4.61 28.62
CA ASP A 12 11.93 -4.77 29.99
C ASP A 12 12.38 -3.59 30.87
N HIS A 13 12.11 -3.65 32.17
CA HIS A 13 12.45 -2.61 33.12
C HIS A 13 13.96 -2.47 33.40
N HIS A 14 14.79 -3.42 32.96
CA HIS A 14 16.26 -3.34 33.02
C HIS A 14 16.89 -2.85 31.71
N SER A 15 16.09 -2.69 30.66
CA SER A 15 16.59 -2.31 29.34
C SER A 15 17.10 -0.86 29.35
N LEU A 16 18.25 -0.63 28.70
CA LEU A 16 18.66 0.73 28.35
C LEU A 16 17.70 1.27 27.29
N LEU A 17 17.10 2.42 27.56
CA LEU A 17 16.06 3.01 26.71
C LEU A 17 16.57 4.24 25.95
N ASP A 18 17.87 4.35 25.76
CA ASP A 18 18.49 5.36 24.92
C ASP A 18 18.67 4.83 23.49
N SER A 19 18.47 5.72 22.52
CA SER A 19 18.84 5.46 21.13
C SER A 19 20.36 5.49 20.95
N GLU A 20 20.85 5.07 19.79
CA GLU A 20 22.27 5.16 19.43
C GLU A 20 22.81 6.60 19.45
N SER A 21 21.95 7.59 19.27
CA SER A 21 22.33 9.01 19.37
C SER A 21 22.33 9.54 20.81
N GLY A 22 22.08 8.70 21.80
CA GLY A 22 21.97 9.10 23.21
C GLY A 22 20.67 9.79 23.59
N GLN A 23 19.64 9.72 22.73
CA GLN A 23 18.33 10.27 23.04
C GLN A 23 17.55 9.31 23.94
N ASP A 24 17.08 9.79 25.09
CA ASP A 24 16.16 9.04 25.95
C ASP A 24 14.81 8.83 25.24
N CYS A 25 14.53 7.56 24.90
CA CYS A 25 13.32 7.19 24.19
C CYS A 25 12.02 7.33 25.00
N ARG A 26 12.11 7.52 26.32
CA ARG A 26 10.96 7.77 27.20
C ARG A 26 10.48 9.21 27.19
N ASN A 27 11.33 10.12 26.68
CA ASN A 27 11.09 11.56 26.78
C ASN A 27 10.53 12.15 25.47
N TYR A 28 10.11 13.38 25.49
CA TYR A 28 9.65 14.15 24.35
C TYR A 28 10.73 14.40 23.29
N GLY A 29 10.31 14.88 22.12
CA GLY A 29 11.20 15.31 21.06
C GLY A 29 11.56 14.21 20.06
N GLY A 30 12.37 14.57 19.07
CA GLY A 30 12.78 13.66 18.00
C GLY A 30 11.70 13.47 16.96
N LEU A 31 11.25 14.54 16.31
CA LEU A 31 10.21 14.52 15.26
C LEU A 31 10.53 13.55 14.12
N ASP A 32 11.81 13.37 13.79
CA ASP A 32 12.26 12.48 12.71
C ASP A 32 12.29 10.99 13.11
N GLY A 33 12.12 10.69 14.40
CA GLY A 33 12.36 9.36 14.95
C GLY A 33 13.83 9.08 15.28
N ILE A 34 14.09 7.88 15.84
CA ILE A 34 15.44 7.46 16.24
C ILE A 34 16.24 6.92 15.04
N PRO A 35 17.59 7.07 15.05
CA PRO A 35 18.43 6.67 13.91
C PRO A 35 18.28 5.22 13.50
N GLU A 36 18.15 4.30 14.45
CA GLU A 36 17.98 2.85 14.20
C GLU A 36 16.68 2.53 13.47
N ALA A 37 15.58 3.18 13.83
CA ALA A 37 14.30 3.01 13.17
C ALA A 37 14.33 3.59 11.75
N LYS A 38 14.96 4.75 11.58
CA LYS A 38 15.17 5.37 10.26
C LYS A 38 15.94 4.43 9.33
N ARG A 39 17.05 3.83 9.80
CA ARG A 39 17.82 2.86 9.00
C ARG A 39 17.02 1.62 8.66
N LEU A 40 16.24 1.10 9.61
CA LEU A 40 15.40 -0.08 9.38
C LEU A 40 14.38 0.16 8.28
N LEU A 41 13.60 1.24 8.37
CA LEU A 41 12.53 1.52 7.42
C LEU A 41 13.07 2.03 6.07
N ALA A 42 14.13 2.82 6.07
CA ALA A 42 14.82 3.19 4.83
C ALA A 42 15.34 1.97 4.05
N HIS A 43 15.92 0.99 4.77
CA HIS A 43 16.33 -0.27 4.15
C HIS A 43 15.13 -1.05 3.55
N MET A 44 13.98 -1.04 4.19
CA MET A 44 12.77 -1.67 3.66
C MET A 44 12.31 -1.02 2.36
N MET A 45 12.35 0.29 2.28
CA MET A 45 11.99 1.08 1.09
C MET A 45 13.05 1.00 -0.02
N GLY A 46 14.29 0.70 0.31
CA GLY A 46 15.42 0.71 -0.63
C GLY A 46 16.05 2.10 -0.78
N THR A 47 15.81 3.01 0.16
CA THR A 47 16.29 4.39 0.13
C THR A 47 17.26 4.69 1.29
N HIS A 48 17.61 5.96 1.50
CA HIS A 48 18.56 6.40 2.51
C HIS A 48 17.87 6.93 3.77
N SER A 49 18.44 6.63 4.96
CA SER A 49 17.88 7.06 6.25
C SER A 49 17.83 8.58 6.44
N VAL A 50 18.70 9.32 5.76
CA VAL A 50 18.69 10.82 5.80
C VAL A 50 17.41 11.37 5.16
N ASN A 51 16.85 10.66 4.21
CA ASN A 51 15.64 11.02 3.47
C ASN A 51 14.36 10.52 4.16
N THR A 52 14.43 10.00 5.39
CA THR A 52 13.33 9.28 6.05
C THR A 52 12.94 9.97 7.35
N ILE A 53 11.61 10.08 7.57
CA ILE A 53 10.99 10.50 8.84
C ILE A 53 10.11 9.34 9.33
N ILE A 54 10.22 9.01 10.61
CA ILE A 54 9.41 7.97 11.26
C ILE A 54 8.09 8.56 11.74
N GLY A 55 7.01 7.84 11.49
CA GLY A 55 5.67 8.16 11.96
C GLY A 55 5.16 7.23 13.07
N GLY A 56 3.86 7.27 13.28
CA GLY A 56 3.14 6.38 14.19
C GLY A 56 3.01 4.95 13.67
N ASN A 57 1.98 4.24 14.10
CA ASN A 57 1.81 2.82 13.81
C ASN A 57 1.41 2.49 12.36
N SER A 58 1.01 3.46 11.56
CA SER A 58 0.46 3.21 10.22
C SER A 58 0.90 4.27 9.21
N SER A 59 1.36 3.82 8.04
CA SER A 59 1.62 4.69 6.88
C SER A 59 0.35 5.40 6.39
N LEU A 60 -0.82 4.77 6.54
CA LEU A 60 -2.11 5.39 6.19
C LEU A 60 -2.35 6.70 6.96
N THR A 61 -2.00 6.73 8.26
CA THR A 61 -2.09 7.95 9.07
C THR A 61 -1.17 9.05 8.53
N MET A 62 0.05 8.70 8.12
CA MET A 62 0.98 9.69 7.52
C MET A 62 0.45 10.21 6.18
N MET A 63 -0.10 9.34 5.33
CA MET A 63 -0.72 9.75 4.07
C MET A 63 -1.90 10.69 4.31
N TYR A 64 -2.79 10.37 5.27
CA TYR A 64 -3.88 11.27 5.67
C TYR A 64 -3.34 12.63 6.15
N GLN A 65 -2.30 12.65 6.99
CA GLN A 65 -1.69 13.87 7.51
C GLN A 65 -1.11 14.73 6.37
N LEU A 66 -0.45 14.14 5.37
CA LEU A 66 0.12 14.90 4.26
C LEU A 66 -0.96 15.41 3.29
N ILE A 67 -2.05 14.67 3.07
CA ILE A 67 -3.21 15.21 2.35
C ILE A 67 -3.84 16.36 3.15
N SER A 68 -4.02 16.21 4.47
CA SER A 68 -4.53 17.28 5.34
C SER A 68 -3.64 18.53 5.28
N HIS A 69 -2.30 18.36 5.34
CA HIS A 69 -1.34 19.44 5.18
C HIS A 69 -1.50 20.15 3.83
N GLY A 70 -1.54 19.40 2.73
CA GLY A 70 -1.80 19.98 1.41
C GLY A 70 -3.13 20.75 1.35
N MET A 71 -4.17 20.25 2.05
CA MET A 71 -5.48 20.92 2.10
C MET A 71 -5.44 22.24 2.86
N THR A 72 -4.74 22.31 4.00
CA THR A 72 -4.80 23.46 4.92
C THR A 72 -3.68 24.49 4.69
N ASP A 73 -2.48 24.01 4.38
CA ASP A 73 -1.26 24.85 4.34
C ASP A 73 -0.68 24.95 2.92
N GLY A 74 -1.03 24.04 2.03
CA GLY A 74 -0.38 23.87 0.73
C GLY A 74 0.94 23.08 0.86
N ILE A 75 1.45 22.56 -0.23
CA ILE A 75 2.70 21.78 -0.29
C ILE A 75 3.85 22.72 -0.66
N CYS A 76 4.89 22.79 0.17
CA CYS A 76 6.08 23.61 -0.07
C CYS A 76 5.75 25.09 -0.38
N GLY A 77 4.74 25.65 0.27
CA GLY A 77 4.31 27.03 0.08
C GLY A 77 3.38 27.27 -1.11
N SER A 78 2.84 26.23 -1.73
CA SER A 78 1.80 26.35 -2.75
C SER A 78 0.46 26.81 -2.16
N THR A 79 -0.50 27.15 -3.02
CA THR A 79 -1.87 27.43 -2.61
C THR A 79 -2.48 26.22 -1.91
N PRO A 80 -3.10 26.38 -0.73
CA PRO A 80 -3.82 25.30 -0.05
C PRO A 80 -4.84 24.63 -0.97
N TRP A 81 -4.83 23.31 -1.02
CA TRP A 81 -5.68 22.57 -1.95
C TRP A 81 -7.18 22.79 -1.70
N GLN A 82 -7.59 23.14 -0.47
CA GLN A 82 -8.99 23.51 -0.19
C GLN A 82 -9.47 24.72 -1.00
N GLU A 83 -8.56 25.60 -1.44
CA GLU A 83 -8.87 26.77 -2.25
C GLU A 83 -8.97 26.45 -3.75
N VAL A 84 -8.45 25.29 -4.17
CA VAL A 84 -8.48 24.83 -5.55
C VAL A 84 -9.83 24.18 -5.87
N LYS A 85 -10.69 24.89 -6.60
CA LYS A 85 -11.99 24.36 -7.04
C LYS A 85 -11.80 23.26 -8.07
N GLY A 86 -12.49 22.13 -7.87
CA GLY A 86 -12.41 20.98 -8.78
C GLY A 86 -11.06 20.28 -8.71
N ARG A 87 -10.39 20.29 -7.54
CA ARG A 87 -9.16 19.53 -7.29
C ARG A 87 -9.38 18.05 -7.50
N LYS A 88 -8.40 17.40 -8.11
CA LYS A 88 -8.48 16.01 -8.55
C LYS A 88 -7.36 15.17 -7.97
N PHE A 89 -7.63 13.87 -7.85
CA PHE A 89 -6.62 12.88 -7.47
C PHE A 89 -6.72 11.64 -8.36
N LEU A 90 -5.62 11.17 -8.90
CA LEU A 90 -5.60 9.99 -9.75
C LEU A 90 -5.64 8.71 -8.92
N CYS A 91 -6.50 7.81 -9.32
CA CYS A 91 -6.80 6.56 -8.64
C CYS A 91 -6.61 5.38 -9.59
N PRO A 92 -5.45 4.71 -9.63
CA PRO A 92 -5.31 3.44 -10.34
C PRO A 92 -6.33 2.42 -9.86
N VAL A 93 -7.04 1.79 -10.80
CA VAL A 93 -8.14 0.86 -10.51
C VAL A 93 -7.98 -0.46 -11.28
N PRO A 94 -8.31 -1.59 -10.65
CA PRO A 94 -8.74 -1.73 -9.25
C PRO A 94 -7.61 -1.35 -8.28
N GLY A 95 -7.94 -0.76 -7.12
CA GLY A 95 -6.94 -0.22 -6.17
C GLY A 95 -7.40 -0.29 -4.70
N TYR A 96 -6.63 0.37 -3.82
CA TYR A 96 -6.86 0.29 -2.39
C TYR A 96 -7.93 1.29 -1.91
N ASP A 97 -9.05 0.76 -1.45
CA ASP A 97 -10.23 1.50 -0.98
C ASP A 97 -9.93 2.59 0.07
N ARG A 98 -8.95 2.36 0.97
CA ARG A 98 -8.59 3.34 2.00
C ARG A 98 -7.89 4.57 1.44
N HIS A 99 -7.12 4.43 0.37
CA HIS A 99 -6.54 5.56 -0.34
C HIS A 99 -7.64 6.45 -0.93
N PHE A 100 -8.60 5.82 -1.62
CA PHE A 100 -9.74 6.54 -2.20
C PHE A 100 -10.57 7.26 -1.15
N ALA A 101 -10.84 6.56 -0.03
CA ALA A 101 -11.61 7.13 1.07
C ALA A 101 -10.94 8.38 1.70
N ILE A 102 -9.60 8.46 1.75
CA ILE A 102 -8.91 9.67 2.23
C ILE A 102 -9.20 10.85 1.30
N THR A 103 -8.96 10.69 0.01
CA THR A 103 -9.13 11.77 -0.97
C THR A 103 -10.61 12.13 -1.17
N GLU A 104 -11.50 11.15 -1.10
CA GLU A 104 -12.95 11.38 -1.07
C GLU A 104 -13.38 12.24 0.14
N HIS A 105 -12.89 11.88 1.34
CA HIS A 105 -13.15 12.62 2.57
C HIS A 105 -12.79 14.12 2.47
N PHE A 106 -11.68 14.41 1.79
CA PHE A 106 -11.24 15.78 1.55
C PHE A 106 -11.88 16.43 0.31
N GLY A 107 -12.85 15.78 -0.33
CA GLY A 107 -13.65 16.34 -1.43
C GLY A 107 -12.86 16.50 -2.74
N PHE A 108 -11.91 15.62 -3.01
CA PHE A 108 -11.29 15.51 -4.33
C PHE A 108 -12.24 14.83 -5.32
N GLU A 109 -12.21 15.26 -6.56
CA GLU A 109 -12.70 14.47 -7.67
C GLU A 109 -11.72 13.30 -7.90
N LEU A 110 -12.21 12.07 -7.77
CA LEU A 110 -11.39 10.87 -7.95
C LEU A 110 -11.41 10.46 -9.41
N VAL A 111 -10.25 10.47 -10.06
CA VAL A 111 -10.11 10.16 -11.48
C VAL A 111 -9.53 8.76 -11.63
N PRO A 112 -10.32 7.76 -12.08
CA PRO A 112 -9.83 6.42 -12.30
C PRO A 112 -8.77 6.37 -13.40
N VAL A 113 -7.72 5.58 -13.17
CA VAL A 113 -6.67 5.26 -14.15
C VAL A 113 -6.62 3.76 -14.32
N PRO A 114 -6.68 3.22 -15.56
CA PRO A 114 -6.58 1.78 -15.77
C PRO A 114 -5.24 1.22 -15.30
N MET A 115 -5.28 -0.03 -14.81
CA MET A 115 -4.09 -0.82 -14.49
C MET A 115 -3.74 -1.76 -15.64
N ASN A 116 -2.47 -1.78 -16.04
CA ASN A 116 -1.88 -2.77 -16.93
C ASN A 116 -1.22 -3.89 -16.09
N SER A 117 -0.67 -4.90 -16.75
CA SER A 117 -0.03 -6.05 -16.08
C SER A 117 1.26 -5.70 -15.30
N ASP A 118 1.82 -4.51 -15.49
CA ASP A 118 3.08 -4.05 -14.91
C ASP A 118 3.00 -2.67 -14.24
N GLY A 119 1.80 -2.17 -13.99
CA GLY A 119 1.53 -0.90 -13.31
C GLY A 119 0.38 -0.12 -13.93
N PRO A 120 0.13 1.12 -13.50
CA PRO A 120 -0.87 1.99 -14.11
C PRO A 120 -0.59 2.25 -15.59
N ASP A 121 -1.64 2.54 -16.36
CA ASP A 121 -1.50 3.01 -17.74
C ASP A 121 -0.81 4.38 -17.74
N MET A 122 0.50 4.36 -17.98
CA MET A 122 1.33 5.57 -17.94
C MET A 122 1.04 6.56 -19.07
N ASP A 123 0.48 6.12 -20.20
CA ASP A 123 0.08 7.05 -21.27
C ASP A 123 -1.10 7.91 -20.80
N VAL A 124 -2.02 7.31 -20.06
CA VAL A 124 -3.14 8.01 -19.42
C VAL A 124 -2.63 8.93 -18.32
N VAL A 125 -1.74 8.43 -17.43
CA VAL A 125 -1.18 9.22 -16.32
C VAL A 125 -0.45 10.46 -16.85
N GLU A 126 0.49 10.29 -17.78
CA GLU A 126 1.30 11.38 -18.34
C GLU A 126 0.43 12.44 -19.01
N LYS A 127 -0.56 12.02 -19.80
CA LYS A 127 -1.49 12.93 -20.47
C LYS A 127 -2.30 13.75 -19.47
N LEU A 128 -2.87 13.11 -18.44
CA LEU A 128 -3.69 13.78 -17.45
C LEU A 128 -2.86 14.76 -16.61
N VAL A 129 -1.74 14.30 -16.07
CA VAL A 129 -0.88 15.07 -15.17
C VAL A 129 -0.27 16.29 -15.87
N SER A 130 0.09 16.17 -17.16
CA SER A 130 0.68 17.29 -17.91
C SER A 130 -0.32 18.33 -18.41
N SER A 131 -1.62 18.02 -18.42
CA SER A 131 -2.65 18.88 -19.02
C SER A 131 -3.60 19.55 -18.02
N ASP A 132 -3.62 19.13 -16.75
CA ASP A 132 -4.56 19.63 -15.75
C ASP A 132 -3.86 19.96 -14.41
N ASP A 133 -3.74 21.24 -14.10
CA ASP A 133 -3.14 21.78 -12.88
C ASP A 133 -3.96 21.55 -11.61
N LYS A 134 -5.19 21.04 -11.73
CA LYS A 134 -6.04 20.64 -10.60
C LYS A 134 -5.74 19.24 -10.09
N ILE A 135 -4.97 18.45 -10.81
CA ILE A 135 -4.52 17.13 -10.38
C ILE A 135 -3.40 17.32 -9.37
N LYS A 136 -3.67 16.98 -8.09
CA LYS A 136 -2.75 17.21 -6.98
C LYS A 136 -1.94 15.98 -6.59
N GLY A 137 -2.33 14.81 -7.04
CA GLY A 137 -1.55 13.61 -6.78
C GLY A 137 -2.12 12.35 -7.42
N ILE A 138 -1.39 11.26 -7.19
CA ILE A 138 -1.74 9.91 -7.60
C ILE A 138 -1.40 8.92 -6.49
N TRP A 139 -2.29 7.95 -6.25
CA TRP A 139 -2.04 6.81 -5.38
C TRP A 139 -1.27 5.71 -6.11
N CYS A 140 -0.20 5.18 -5.52
CA CYS A 140 0.58 4.09 -6.08
C CYS A 140 0.89 3.04 -5.02
N VAL A 141 0.74 1.75 -5.36
CA VAL A 141 1.20 0.62 -4.55
C VAL A 141 2.14 -0.22 -5.41
N PRO A 142 3.46 0.06 -5.41
CA PRO A 142 4.36 -0.40 -6.47
C PRO A 142 4.74 -1.88 -6.39
N LYS A 143 4.62 -2.51 -5.22
CA LYS A 143 4.95 -3.92 -5.03
C LYS A 143 3.76 -4.68 -4.49
N TYR A 144 3.43 -5.78 -5.15
CA TYR A 144 2.34 -6.67 -4.73
C TYR A 144 1.05 -5.90 -4.45
N GLU A 145 0.68 -5.08 -5.42
CA GLU A 145 -0.39 -4.09 -5.37
C GLU A 145 -1.70 -4.67 -4.77
N ASN A 146 -2.46 -3.85 -4.09
CA ASN A 146 -3.76 -4.19 -3.52
C ASN A 146 -4.89 -3.63 -4.40
N PRO A 147 -5.67 -4.48 -5.14
CA PRO A 147 -5.81 -5.93 -4.97
C PRO A 147 -5.01 -6.79 -5.95
N THR A 148 -4.38 -6.24 -6.96
CA THR A 148 -3.93 -6.98 -8.16
C THR A 148 -2.74 -7.93 -7.92
N GLY A 149 -1.94 -7.68 -6.88
CA GLY A 149 -0.69 -8.42 -6.67
C GLY A 149 0.43 -8.05 -7.66
N ILE A 150 0.20 -7.08 -8.54
CA ILE A 150 1.15 -6.61 -9.54
C ILE A 150 2.37 -5.96 -8.88
N VAL A 151 3.51 -6.07 -9.54
CA VAL A 151 4.73 -5.32 -9.24
C VAL A 151 5.02 -4.40 -10.42
N TYR A 152 5.22 -3.11 -10.16
CA TYR A 152 5.53 -2.15 -11.22
C TYR A 152 6.83 -2.49 -11.91
N SER A 153 6.85 -2.35 -13.22
CA SER A 153 8.08 -2.54 -14.01
C SER A 153 9.06 -1.39 -13.79
N ALA A 154 10.33 -1.65 -14.08
CA ALA A 154 11.35 -0.59 -14.03
C ALA A 154 11.06 0.56 -15.00
N ASP A 155 10.36 0.28 -16.11
CA ASP A 155 9.94 1.29 -17.06
C ASP A 155 8.84 2.19 -16.48
N VAL A 156 7.82 1.60 -15.88
CA VAL A 156 6.76 2.34 -15.17
C VAL A 156 7.36 3.26 -14.08
N VAL A 157 8.31 2.76 -13.27
CA VAL A 157 8.97 3.57 -12.24
C VAL A 157 9.71 4.76 -12.85
N ARG A 158 10.46 4.56 -13.96
CA ARG A 158 11.17 5.65 -14.64
C ARG A 158 10.22 6.65 -15.30
N ARG A 159 9.09 6.19 -15.84
CA ARG A 159 8.05 7.07 -16.39
C ARG A 159 7.43 7.93 -15.29
N PHE A 160 7.14 7.37 -14.11
CA PHE A 160 6.74 8.17 -12.95
C PHE A 160 7.76 9.23 -12.58
N ALA A 161 9.03 8.87 -12.52
CA ALA A 161 10.12 9.80 -12.19
C ALA A 161 10.27 10.94 -13.23
N ALA A 162 9.93 10.66 -14.48
CA ALA A 162 10.05 11.62 -15.60
C ALA A 162 8.77 12.46 -15.84
N LEU A 163 7.73 12.33 -15.01
CA LEU A 163 6.49 13.10 -15.14
C LEU A 163 6.77 14.61 -15.18
N LYS A 164 5.94 15.31 -15.92
CA LYS A 164 5.97 16.79 -16.05
C LYS A 164 4.60 17.34 -15.65
N PRO A 165 4.31 17.45 -14.34
CA PRO A 165 3.02 17.92 -13.89
C PRO A 165 2.76 19.38 -14.29
N ALA A 166 1.51 19.67 -14.69
CA ALA A 166 1.03 21.04 -14.82
C ALA A 166 0.92 21.75 -13.46
N ALA A 167 0.66 20.99 -12.39
CA ALA A 167 0.63 21.49 -11.02
C ALA A 167 2.01 21.33 -10.35
N GLU A 168 2.62 22.43 -9.89
CA GLU A 168 3.91 22.41 -9.18
C GLU A 168 3.85 21.66 -7.85
N ASP A 169 2.67 21.61 -7.23
CA ASP A 169 2.37 20.95 -5.97
C ASP A 169 1.87 19.50 -6.13
N PHE A 170 1.92 18.94 -7.35
CA PHE A 170 1.59 17.53 -7.59
C PHE A 170 2.55 16.60 -6.84
N ARG A 171 2.03 15.54 -6.23
CA ARG A 171 2.84 14.51 -5.54
C ARG A 171 2.38 13.11 -5.88
N ILE A 172 3.36 12.21 -6.04
CA ILE A 172 3.15 10.76 -6.12
C ILE A 172 3.13 10.22 -4.68
N PHE A 173 2.00 9.65 -4.26
CA PHE A 173 1.87 8.95 -2.98
C PHE A 173 2.22 7.48 -3.21
N TRP A 174 3.48 7.13 -2.96
CA TRP A 174 4.08 5.84 -3.25
C TRP A 174 4.01 4.94 -2.02
N ASP A 175 2.88 4.23 -1.83
CA ASP A 175 2.66 3.36 -0.68
C ASP A 175 3.33 2.00 -0.89
N ASN A 176 4.59 1.89 -0.49
CA ASN A 176 5.39 0.68 -0.56
C ASN A 176 5.09 -0.28 0.62
N ALA A 177 3.79 -0.52 0.88
CA ALA A 177 3.29 -1.28 2.02
C ALA A 177 3.79 -2.73 2.04
N TYR A 178 4.10 -3.30 0.88
CA TYR A 178 4.51 -4.70 0.71
C TYR A 178 5.96 -4.87 0.28
N CYS A 179 6.80 -3.88 0.52
CA CYS A 179 8.19 -3.80 0.06
C CYS A 179 9.05 -5.06 0.31
N VAL A 180 8.73 -5.85 1.35
CA VAL A 180 9.47 -7.05 1.76
C VAL A 180 8.62 -8.33 1.79
N HIS A 181 7.43 -8.33 1.20
CA HIS A 181 6.43 -9.41 1.33
C HIS A 181 6.46 -10.39 0.15
N ASN A 182 7.60 -10.93 -0.19
CA ASN A 182 7.73 -11.95 -1.24
C ASN A 182 7.45 -13.36 -0.69
N PHE A 183 7.01 -14.29 -1.57
CA PHE A 183 6.76 -15.68 -1.21
C PHE A 183 7.96 -16.60 -1.43
N ASP A 184 8.86 -16.30 -2.37
CA ASP A 184 9.90 -17.20 -2.83
C ASP A 184 11.31 -16.81 -2.35
N GLY A 185 11.41 -15.93 -1.36
CA GLY A 185 12.68 -15.49 -0.78
C GLY A 185 13.46 -14.48 -1.64
N LYS A 186 13.01 -14.20 -2.87
CA LYS A 186 13.54 -13.15 -3.75
C LYS A 186 12.52 -12.02 -3.85
N CYS A 187 12.79 -10.91 -3.16
CA CYS A 187 11.94 -9.73 -3.29
C CYS A 187 12.02 -9.20 -4.74
N ALA A 188 10.88 -8.84 -5.30
CA ALA A 188 10.87 -8.15 -6.59
C ALA A 188 11.69 -6.86 -6.46
N GLU A 189 12.69 -6.71 -7.32
CA GLU A 189 13.52 -5.53 -7.39
C GLU A 189 12.84 -4.52 -8.33
N ILE A 190 12.56 -3.34 -7.81
CA ILE A 190 12.15 -2.17 -8.60
C ILE A 190 13.16 -1.07 -8.34
N PRO A 191 13.42 -0.17 -9.29
CA PRO A 191 14.26 0.99 -9.04
C PRO A 191 13.75 1.81 -7.85
N ASP A 192 14.66 2.39 -7.07
CA ASP A 192 14.30 3.36 -6.02
C ASP A 192 13.73 4.61 -6.68
N ILE A 193 12.45 4.87 -6.43
CA ILE A 193 11.72 5.98 -7.05
C ILE A 193 12.33 7.33 -6.69
N ILE A 194 12.84 7.50 -5.47
CA ILE A 194 13.49 8.76 -5.04
C ILE A 194 14.74 9.00 -5.88
N SER A 195 15.60 7.98 -6.04
CA SER A 195 16.80 8.09 -6.86
C SER A 195 16.47 8.29 -8.35
N GLU A 196 15.41 7.67 -8.87
CA GLU A 196 15.00 7.89 -10.26
C GLU A 196 14.44 9.31 -10.47
N CYS A 197 13.69 9.86 -9.51
CA CYS A 197 13.26 11.25 -9.53
C CYS A 197 14.44 12.22 -9.49
N ASP A 198 15.45 11.97 -8.67
CA ASP A 198 16.69 12.77 -8.62
C ASP A 198 17.40 12.79 -9.98
N LYS A 199 17.56 11.61 -10.61
CA LYS A 199 18.16 11.50 -11.96
C LYS A 199 17.38 12.24 -13.04
N ALA A 200 16.05 12.26 -12.90
CA ALA A 200 15.15 12.95 -13.83
C ALA A 200 15.05 14.47 -13.57
N GLY A 201 15.67 15.00 -12.51
CA GLY A 201 15.56 16.41 -12.10
C GLY A 201 14.22 16.76 -11.45
N ASN A 202 13.51 15.78 -10.93
CA ASN A 202 12.16 15.89 -10.34
C ASN A 202 12.14 15.43 -8.88
N SER A 203 13.15 15.76 -8.08
CA SER A 203 13.37 15.24 -6.72
C SER A 203 12.16 15.38 -5.79
N ASP A 204 11.34 16.41 -6.00
CA ASP A 204 10.22 16.76 -5.12
C ASP A 204 8.90 16.04 -5.47
N LEU A 205 8.86 15.21 -6.51
CA LEU A 205 7.61 14.59 -6.96
C LEU A 205 7.04 13.53 -6.02
N VAL A 206 7.85 12.88 -5.16
CA VAL A 206 7.43 11.65 -4.50
C VAL A 206 7.42 11.76 -2.97
N TYR A 207 6.37 11.21 -2.38
CA TYR A 207 6.30 10.78 -0.98
C TYR A 207 6.24 9.25 -0.98
N GLU A 208 7.32 8.59 -0.55
CA GLU A 208 7.35 7.14 -0.40
C GLU A 208 7.03 6.74 1.04
N PHE A 209 6.12 5.79 1.21
CA PHE A 209 5.66 5.33 2.51
C PHE A 209 5.94 3.84 2.70
N CYS A 210 6.21 3.46 3.95
CA CYS A 210 6.16 2.07 4.38
C CYS A 210 5.73 1.97 5.84
N SER A 211 5.40 0.75 6.29
CA SER A 211 5.16 0.47 7.70
C SER A 211 5.43 -0.99 8.05
N THR A 212 5.57 -1.26 9.34
CA THR A 212 5.65 -2.63 9.87
C THR A 212 4.28 -3.22 10.24
N SER A 213 3.19 -2.53 9.93
CA SER A 213 1.82 -2.94 10.28
C SER A 213 1.45 -4.35 9.81
N LYS A 214 2.00 -4.78 8.66
CA LYS A 214 1.78 -6.12 8.09
C LYS A 214 2.95 -7.08 8.34
N ILE A 215 3.93 -6.65 9.15
CA ILE A 215 5.15 -7.41 9.44
C ILE A 215 5.18 -7.84 10.91
N THR A 216 4.82 -6.94 11.83
CA THR A 216 4.77 -7.16 13.28
C THR A 216 3.33 -7.15 13.79
N PHE A 217 2.96 -6.13 14.55
CA PHE A 217 1.60 -5.94 15.07
C PHE A 217 0.93 -4.75 14.38
N PRO A 218 -0.23 -4.92 13.73
CA PRO A 218 -0.94 -3.83 13.05
C PRO A 218 -1.25 -2.64 13.98
N GLY A 219 -1.62 -2.92 15.23
CA GLY A 219 -1.93 -1.90 16.24
C GLY A 219 -0.71 -1.25 16.89
N SER A 220 0.48 -1.83 16.71
CA SER A 220 1.75 -1.43 17.36
C SER A 220 2.93 -1.44 16.39
N GLY A 221 2.69 -1.11 15.13
CA GLY A 221 3.74 -0.96 14.13
C GLY A 221 4.48 0.37 14.26
N ILE A 222 5.41 0.59 13.35
CA ILE A 222 6.01 1.89 13.04
C ILE A 222 5.90 2.13 11.54
N SER A 223 5.81 3.40 11.14
CA SER A 223 5.72 3.80 9.74
C SER A 223 6.80 4.82 9.40
N ALA A 224 7.00 5.04 8.12
CA ALA A 224 7.90 6.08 7.64
C ALA A 224 7.38 6.73 6.36
N VAL A 225 7.79 7.97 6.16
CA VAL A 225 7.80 8.64 4.87
C VAL A 225 9.22 8.97 4.48
N ALA A 226 9.56 8.73 3.21
CA ALA A 226 10.81 9.17 2.62
C ALA A 226 10.54 10.11 1.45
N SER A 227 11.38 11.13 1.28
CA SER A 227 11.21 12.14 0.23
C SER A 227 12.48 12.97 0.04
N SER A 228 12.41 13.97 -0.85
CA SER A 228 13.46 14.96 -1.05
C SER A 228 13.72 15.82 0.19
N PRO A 229 14.88 16.47 0.28
CA PRO A 229 15.16 17.42 1.36
C PRO A 229 14.14 18.56 1.47
N ALA A 230 13.65 19.11 0.35
CA ALA A 230 12.66 20.19 0.36
C ALA A 230 11.33 19.72 0.95
N ASN A 231 10.79 18.57 0.47
CA ASN A 231 9.60 17.96 1.01
C ASN A 231 9.75 17.61 2.51
N LEU A 232 10.91 17.11 2.94
CA LEU A 232 11.15 16.79 4.36
C LEU A 232 11.21 18.02 5.26
N ILE A 233 11.68 19.16 4.74
CA ILE A 233 11.62 20.45 5.48
C ILE A 233 10.16 20.85 5.69
N ASP A 234 9.36 20.78 4.66
CA ASP A 234 7.92 21.09 4.68
C ASP A 234 7.16 20.16 5.64
N ILE A 235 7.39 18.85 5.53
CA ILE A 235 6.79 17.84 6.43
C ILE A 235 7.17 18.12 7.90
N ARG A 236 8.42 18.46 8.19
CA ARG A 236 8.85 18.81 9.58
C ARG A 236 8.18 20.07 10.08
N ALA A 237 7.97 21.06 9.23
CA ALA A 237 7.26 22.28 9.60
C ALA A 237 5.83 21.98 10.04
N PHE A 238 5.12 21.14 9.28
CA PHE A 238 3.78 20.65 9.61
C PHE A 238 3.78 19.78 10.89
N LEU A 239 4.69 18.82 11.01
CA LEU A 239 4.73 17.91 12.14
C LEU A 239 4.90 18.62 13.50
N LYS A 240 5.52 19.80 13.56
CA LYS A 240 5.61 20.59 14.79
C LYS A 240 4.25 20.97 15.39
N PHE A 241 3.21 21.02 14.57
CA PHE A 241 1.85 21.26 15.02
C PHE A 241 1.05 19.97 15.24
N ALA A 242 1.39 18.91 14.51
CA ALA A 242 0.66 17.64 14.53
C ALA A 242 1.09 16.72 15.69
N THR A 243 2.35 16.81 16.14
CA THR A 243 2.90 15.91 17.17
C THR A 243 4.12 16.53 17.87
N ILE A 244 4.44 16.03 19.08
CA ILE A 244 5.72 16.31 19.76
C ILE A 244 6.79 15.29 19.36
N GLY A 245 6.38 14.18 18.76
CA GLY A 245 7.24 13.11 18.27
C GLY A 245 6.53 11.74 18.33
N PRO A 246 6.91 10.81 17.45
CA PRO A 246 6.37 9.47 17.45
C PRO A 246 6.89 8.64 18.64
N ASP A 247 6.21 7.52 18.94
CA ASP A 247 6.56 6.59 20.02
C ASP A 247 7.97 5.98 19.80
N LYS A 248 8.97 6.51 20.51
CA LYS A 248 10.37 6.08 20.41
C LYS A 248 10.64 4.75 21.11
N ILE A 249 9.87 4.41 22.14
CA ILE A 249 9.97 3.09 22.79
C ILE A 249 9.60 2.00 21.80
N ASN A 250 8.52 2.20 21.05
CA ASN A 250 8.10 1.25 20.02
C ASN A 250 9.09 1.19 18.86
N GLN A 251 9.66 2.30 18.45
CA GLN A 251 10.75 2.35 17.46
C GLN A 251 11.97 1.54 17.93
N LEU A 252 12.41 1.74 19.16
CA LEU A 252 13.53 1.03 19.75
C LEU A 252 13.27 -0.49 19.83
N ARG A 253 12.04 -0.88 20.18
CA ARG A 253 11.59 -2.26 20.19
C ARG A 253 11.72 -2.92 18.82
N HIS A 254 11.25 -2.26 17.77
CA HIS A 254 11.38 -2.76 16.40
C HIS A 254 12.84 -2.88 15.97
N ALA A 255 13.64 -1.85 16.22
CA ALA A 255 15.08 -1.85 15.90
C ALA A 255 15.81 -3.00 16.57
N ARG A 256 15.55 -3.25 17.86
CA ARG A 256 16.18 -4.33 18.62
C ARG A 256 15.63 -5.71 18.23
N PHE A 257 14.36 -5.83 17.89
CA PHE A 257 13.76 -7.08 17.42
C PHE A 257 14.39 -7.56 16.12
N PHE A 258 14.48 -6.71 15.13
CA PHE A 258 15.06 -7.04 13.84
C PHE A 258 16.59 -6.98 13.85
N ARG A 259 17.18 -6.13 14.68
CA ARG A 259 18.62 -5.84 14.78
C ARG A 259 19.22 -5.23 13.51
N ASN A 260 18.96 -5.85 12.35
CA ASN A 260 19.48 -5.42 11.05
C ASN A 260 18.64 -6.03 9.92
N SER A 261 19.06 -5.76 8.68
CA SER A 261 18.41 -6.28 7.47
C SER A 261 18.38 -7.81 7.38
N ALA A 262 19.37 -8.50 7.92
CA ALA A 262 19.39 -9.97 7.93
C ALA A 262 18.32 -10.53 8.87
N GLY A 263 18.13 -9.92 10.05
CA GLY A 263 17.06 -10.26 10.98
C GLY A 263 15.67 -10.03 10.39
N LEU A 264 15.48 -8.90 9.70
CA LEU A 264 14.25 -8.62 8.97
C LEU A 264 13.98 -9.68 7.88
N ARG A 265 14.97 -9.99 7.05
CA ARG A 265 14.84 -11.04 6.03
C ARG A 265 14.51 -12.41 6.62
N ALA A 266 15.15 -12.78 7.73
CA ALA A 266 14.87 -14.03 8.43
C ALA A 266 13.43 -14.10 8.96
N HIS A 267 12.90 -12.97 9.48
CA HIS A 267 11.51 -12.86 9.90
C HIS A 267 10.55 -12.98 8.71
N MET A 268 10.80 -12.26 7.62
CA MET A 268 9.95 -12.31 6.43
C MET A 268 9.96 -13.67 5.73
N LYS A 269 11.07 -14.42 5.80
CA LYS A 269 11.10 -15.82 5.33
C LYS A 269 10.11 -16.71 6.10
N LYS A 270 9.99 -16.53 7.42
CA LYS A 270 8.98 -17.25 8.22
C LYS A 270 7.56 -16.81 7.87
N HIS A 271 7.39 -15.51 7.61
CA HIS A 271 6.11 -14.97 7.16
C HIS A 271 5.68 -15.57 5.81
N ALA A 272 6.58 -15.61 4.85
CA ALA A 272 6.35 -16.21 3.54
C ALA A 272 5.96 -17.71 3.66
N ALA A 273 6.60 -18.47 4.57
CA ALA A 273 6.27 -19.87 4.82
C ALA A 273 4.83 -20.09 5.34
N ILE A 274 4.24 -19.07 5.96
CA ILE A 274 2.82 -19.10 6.40
C ILE A 274 1.89 -18.67 5.27
N MET A 275 2.29 -17.65 4.50
CA MET A 275 1.42 -17.04 3.49
C MET A 275 1.34 -17.85 2.21
N LYS A 276 2.50 -18.31 1.71
CA LYS A 276 2.56 -19.01 0.41
C LYS A 276 1.61 -20.21 0.32
N PRO A 277 1.54 -21.16 1.28
CA PRO A 277 0.62 -22.29 1.21
C PRO A 277 -0.85 -21.88 1.07
N LYS A 278 -1.23 -20.73 1.63
CA LYS A 278 -2.59 -20.19 1.55
C LYS A 278 -2.93 -19.71 0.14
N PHE A 279 -2.00 -19.02 -0.50
CA PHE A 279 -2.14 -18.59 -1.89
C PHE A 279 -2.10 -19.79 -2.85
N ASP A 280 -1.19 -20.74 -2.63
CA ASP A 280 -1.11 -21.96 -3.43
C ASP A 280 -2.45 -22.76 -3.40
N ALA A 281 -3.06 -22.89 -2.21
CA ALA A 281 -4.36 -23.55 -2.05
C ALA A 281 -5.48 -22.80 -2.78
N MET A 282 -5.53 -21.48 -2.67
CA MET A 282 -6.48 -20.64 -3.39
C MET A 282 -6.36 -20.84 -4.91
N TYR A 283 -5.15 -20.71 -5.46
CA TYR A 283 -4.93 -20.86 -6.91
C TYR A 283 -5.17 -22.27 -7.40
N LYS A 284 -4.86 -23.29 -6.59
CA LYS A 284 -5.17 -24.68 -6.92
C LYS A 284 -6.67 -24.87 -7.18
N VAL A 285 -7.52 -24.41 -6.26
CA VAL A 285 -8.99 -24.54 -6.41
C VAL A 285 -9.51 -23.70 -7.58
N LEU A 286 -9.03 -22.47 -7.75
CA LEU A 286 -9.43 -21.62 -8.89
C LEU A 286 -9.09 -22.30 -10.23
N ASN A 287 -7.89 -22.87 -10.35
CA ASN A 287 -7.47 -23.58 -11.55
C ASN A 287 -8.30 -24.86 -11.78
N GLU A 288 -8.51 -25.68 -10.74
CA GLU A 288 -9.28 -26.93 -10.87
C GLU A 288 -10.74 -26.67 -11.23
N GLU A 289 -11.34 -25.59 -10.73
CA GLU A 289 -12.77 -25.34 -10.86
C GLU A 289 -13.13 -24.41 -12.04
N LEU A 290 -12.26 -23.48 -12.43
CA LEU A 290 -12.63 -22.39 -13.34
C LEU A 290 -11.74 -22.26 -14.56
N ASP A 291 -10.52 -22.83 -14.55
CA ASP A 291 -9.62 -22.70 -15.70
C ASP A 291 -10.25 -23.26 -16.98
N GLY A 292 -10.08 -22.54 -18.07
CA GLY A 292 -10.62 -22.90 -19.38
C GLY A 292 -12.13 -22.67 -19.57
N LEU A 293 -12.88 -22.23 -18.54
CA LEU A 293 -14.31 -21.96 -18.67
C LEU A 293 -14.62 -20.58 -19.26
N GLY A 294 -13.69 -19.64 -19.25
CA GLY A 294 -13.86 -18.28 -19.79
C GLY A 294 -14.89 -17.42 -19.02
N ILE A 295 -15.19 -17.77 -17.77
CA ILE A 295 -16.18 -17.07 -16.93
C ILE A 295 -15.55 -16.29 -15.77
N ALA A 296 -14.26 -16.44 -15.56
CA ALA A 296 -13.49 -15.69 -14.57
C ALA A 296 -12.02 -15.64 -14.95
N GLU A 297 -11.34 -14.59 -14.46
CA GLU A 297 -9.89 -14.41 -14.55
C GLU A 297 -9.34 -14.01 -13.19
N TRP A 298 -8.07 -14.29 -12.91
CA TRP A 298 -7.41 -13.88 -11.66
C TRP A 298 -5.94 -13.62 -11.83
N THR A 299 -5.43 -12.75 -10.97
CA THR A 299 -4.00 -12.47 -10.92
C THR A 299 -3.26 -13.48 -10.05
N VAL A 300 -2.02 -13.82 -10.45
CA VAL A 300 -1.15 -14.72 -9.68
C VAL A 300 -0.07 -13.88 -8.98
N ALA A 301 -0.34 -13.53 -7.73
CA ALA A 301 0.56 -12.74 -6.91
C ALA A 301 1.79 -13.55 -6.45
N LYS A 302 2.99 -12.95 -6.53
CA LYS A 302 4.25 -13.54 -6.05
C LYS A 302 4.62 -13.06 -4.64
N GLY A 303 3.73 -12.33 -3.98
CA GLY A 303 3.90 -11.74 -2.67
C GLY A 303 2.68 -10.93 -2.26
N GLY A 304 2.78 -10.23 -1.14
CA GLY A 304 1.69 -9.40 -0.63
C GLY A 304 0.60 -10.18 0.10
N TYR A 305 -0.61 -9.65 0.05
CA TYR A 305 -1.77 -10.15 0.82
C TYR A 305 -3.00 -10.43 -0.02
N PHE A 306 -3.00 -10.06 -1.31
CA PHE A 306 -4.20 -10.02 -2.14
C PHE A 306 -3.98 -10.63 -3.51
N ALA A 307 -5.09 -11.05 -4.12
CA ALA A 307 -5.20 -11.34 -5.54
C ALA A 307 -6.49 -10.70 -6.08
N SER A 308 -6.44 -10.23 -7.31
CA SER A 308 -7.62 -9.78 -8.04
C SER A 308 -8.31 -10.97 -8.68
N TYR A 309 -9.63 -10.97 -8.65
CA TYR A 309 -10.48 -11.94 -9.27
C TYR A 309 -11.59 -11.21 -10.03
N ASP A 310 -11.71 -11.46 -11.30
CA ASP A 310 -12.67 -10.81 -12.17
C ASP A 310 -13.65 -11.84 -12.74
N THR A 311 -14.94 -11.62 -12.51
CA THR A 311 -16.05 -12.39 -13.08
C THR A 311 -16.42 -11.84 -14.45
N LEU A 312 -17.37 -12.48 -15.13
CA LEU A 312 -18.06 -11.85 -16.26
C LEU A 312 -18.63 -10.47 -15.82
N PRO A 313 -18.59 -9.43 -16.67
CA PRO A 313 -19.16 -8.12 -16.34
C PRO A 313 -20.60 -8.23 -15.83
N GLY A 314 -20.96 -7.49 -14.76
CA GLY A 314 -22.28 -7.50 -14.13
C GLY A 314 -22.55 -8.72 -13.23
N CYS A 315 -21.52 -9.45 -12.80
CA CYS A 315 -21.71 -10.67 -12.00
C CYS A 315 -21.08 -10.57 -10.59
N ALA A 316 -20.15 -9.67 -10.34
CA ALA A 316 -19.37 -9.68 -9.08
C ALA A 316 -20.26 -9.53 -7.84
N ARG A 317 -21.21 -8.59 -7.83
CA ARG A 317 -22.14 -8.40 -6.70
C ARG A 317 -22.96 -9.63 -6.42
N ALA A 318 -23.57 -10.20 -7.46
CA ALA A 318 -24.39 -11.41 -7.31
C ALA A 318 -23.57 -12.60 -6.80
N VAL A 319 -22.32 -12.76 -7.25
CA VAL A 319 -21.41 -13.80 -6.77
C VAL A 319 -21.08 -13.60 -5.28
N VAL A 320 -20.75 -12.38 -4.85
CA VAL A 320 -20.42 -12.07 -3.45
C VAL A 320 -21.64 -12.24 -2.54
N GLU A 321 -22.81 -11.81 -2.98
CA GLU A 321 -24.08 -11.96 -2.24
C GLU A 321 -24.44 -13.44 -2.08
N MET A 322 -24.42 -14.21 -3.17
CA MET A 322 -24.69 -15.65 -3.14
C MET A 322 -23.69 -16.41 -2.23
N ALA A 323 -22.41 -16.08 -2.29
CA ALA A 323 -21.41 -16.68 -1.41
C ALA A 323 -21.69 -16.36 0.08
N ALA A 324 -22.14 -15.13 0.38
CA ALA A 324 -22.50 -14.73 1.75
C ALA A 324 -23.73 -15.50 2.28
N GLU A 325 -24.73 -15.76 1.45
CA GLU A 325 -25.88 -16.61 1.78
C GLU A 325 -25.46 -18.05 2.11
N HIS A 326 -24.35 -18.52 1.54
CA HIS A 326 -23.78 -19.84 1.78
C HIS A 326 -22.64 -19.83 2.82
N GLY A 327 -22.55 -18.75 3.63
CA GLY A 327 -21.65 -18.66 4.79
C GLY A 327 -20.23 -18.17 4.51
N VAL A 328 -19.92 -17.75 3.27
CA VAL A 328 -18.59 -17.23 2.90
C VAL A 328 -18.67 -15.74 2.60
N LYS A 329 -17.98 -14.93 3.40
CA LYS A 329 -17.94 -13.48 3.25
C LYS A 329 -16.65 -13.03 2.54
N PHE A 330 -16.82 -12.41 1.39
CA PHE A 330 -15.76 -11.69 0.67
C PHE A 330 -15.83 -10.18 0.93
N THR A 331 -14.80 -9.46 0.51
CA THR A 331 -14.87 -8.00 0.45
C THR A 331 -16.02 -7.61 -0.50
N PRO A 332 -16.83 -6.58 -0.17
CA PRO A 332 -17.91 -6.15 -1.06
C PRO A 332 -17.42 -5.86 -2.48
N ALA A 333 -18.14 -6.32 -3.48
CA ALA A 333 -17.86 -6.00 -4.88
C ALA A 333 -17.87 -4.48 -5.10
N GLY A 334 -17.00 -3.98 -5.96
CA GLY A 334 -16.84 -2.56 -6.21
C GLY A 334 -15.94 -1.80 -5.22
N SER A 335 -15.59 -2.38 -4.05
CA SER A 335 -14.75 -1.70 -3.05
C SER A 335 -13.36 -1.30 -3.56
N THR A 336 -12.87 -1.93 -4.61
CA THR A 336 -11.57 -1.64 -5.25
C THR A 336 -11.61 -0.47 -6.24
N TYR A 337 -12.73 0.24 -6.31
CA TYR A 337 -12.96 1.40 -7.16
C TYR A 337 -13.41 2.62 -6.35
N PRO A 338 -13.15 3.85 -6.83
CA PRO A 338 -13.66 5.07 -6.22
C PRO A 338 -15.17 5.00 -5.97
N HIS A 339 -15.62 5.50 -4.82
CA HIS A 339 -17.03 5.50 -4.39
C HIS A 339 -17.66 4.09 -4.31
N GLY A 340 -16.85 3.03 -4.29
CA GLY A 340 -17.35 1.65 -4.29
C GLY A 340 -18.06 1.25 -5.59
N ASN A 341 -17.77 1.93 -6.68
CA ASN A 341 -18.45 1.73 -7.95
C ASN A 341 -17.51 1.19 -9.03
N ASP A 342 -17.51 -0.14 -9.21
CA ASP A 342 -16.89 -0.79 -10.35
C ASP A 342 -17.84 -0.69 -11.55
N PRO A 343 -17.47 0.02 -12.63
CA PRO A 343 -18.34 0.19 -13.80
C PRO A 343 -18.66 -1.11 -14.51
N GLN A 344 -17.81 -2.13 -14.39
CA GLN A 344 -18.00 -3.44 -14.99
C GLN A 344 -18.73 -4.41 -14.05
N ASP A 345 -18.82 -4.10 -12.75
CA ASP A 345 -19.30 -5.06 -11.73
C ASP A 345 -18.70 -6.45 -11.90
N SER A 346 -17.37 -6.50 -12.02
CA SER A 346 -16.60 -7.72 -12.29
C SER A 346 -15.56 -8.03 -11.22
N ASN A 347 -15.03 -7.03 -10.53
CA ASN A 347 -13.87 -7.19 -9.67
C ASN A 347 -14.22 -7.59 -8.23
N ILE A 348 -13.50 -8.61 -7.75
CA ILE A 348 -13.56 -9.10 -6.36
C ILE A 348 -12.13 -9.21 -5.82
N ARG A 349 -11.85 -8.60 -4.67
CA ARG A 349 -10.58 -8.74 -3.97
C ARG A 349 -10.56 -10.01 -3.12
N LEU A 350 -9.60 -10.90 -3.36
CA LEU A 350 -9.35 -12.09 -2.55
C LEU A 350 -8.23 -11.84 -1.54
N ALA A 351 -8.46 -12.22 -0.27
CA ALA A 351 -7.54 -11.98 0.85
C ALA A 351 -7.36 -13.25 1.70
N PRO A 352 -6.56 -14.24 1.26
CA PRO A 352 -6.47 -15.54 1.94
C PRO A 352 -5.64 -15.51 3.24
N SER A 353 -5.18 -14.37 3.71
CA SER A 353 -4.20 -14.25 4.77
C SER A 353 -4.66 -14.72 6.16
N PHE A 354 -5.94 -14.56 6.50
CA PHE A 354 -6.47 -14.85 7.84
C PHE A 354 -6.84 -16.31 8.02
N ALA A 355 -7.58 -16.90 7.09
CA ALA A 355 -8.13 -18.25 7.19
C ALA A 355 -7.03 -19.33 7.14
N THR A 356 -7.33 -20.52 7.62
CA THR A 356 -6.50 -21.73 7.44
C THR A 356 -6.54 -22.21 6.00
N VAL A 357 -5.60 -23.07 5.59
CA VAL A 357 -5.55 -23.63 4.24
C VAL A 357 -6.86 -24.34 3.88
N GLY A 358 -7.40 -25.19 4.77
CA GLY A 358 -8.67 -25.89 4.52
C GLY A 358 -9.88 -24.97 4.44
N GLU A 359 -9.94 -23.92 5.24
CA GLU A 359 -10.99 -22.90 5.12
C GLU A 359 -10.90 -22.13 3.80
N ILE A 360 -9.68 -21.87 3.32
CA ILE A 360 -9.46 -21.22 2.02
C ILE A 360 -9.94 -22.13 0.88
N GLU A 361 -9.57 -23.42 0.89
CA GLU A 361 -10.02 -24.37 -0.11
C GLU A 361 -11.57 -24.42 -0.16
N SER A 362 -12.23 -24.50 0.99
CA SER A 362 -13.69 -24.49 1.10
C SER A 362 -14.30 -23.17 0.60
N ALA A 363 -13.77 -22.04 1.02
CA ALA A 363 -14.28 -20.72 0.63
C ALA A 363 -14.13 -20.46 -0.88
N VAL A 364 -13.01 -20.85 -1.47
CA VAL A 364 -12.76 -20.68 -2.89
C VAL A 364 -13.60 -21.65 -3.73
N THR A 365 -13.87 -22.86 -3.23
CA THR A 365 -14.83 -23.77 -3.87
C THR A 365 -16.24 -23.16 -3.91
N VAL A 366 -16.69 -22.55 -2.82
CA VAL A 366 -17.98 -21.81 -2.80
C VAL A 366 -17.96 -20.65 -3.81
N LEU A 367 -16.89 -19.87 -3.85
CA LEU A 367 -16.72 -18.78 -4.83
C LEU A 367 -16.86 -19.31 -6.26
N ALA A 368 -16.16 -20.39 -6.58
CA ALA A 368 -16.19 -20.99 -7.91
C ALA A 368 -17.58 -21.48 -8.30
N LEU A 369 -18.30 -22.14 -7.38
CA LEU A 369 -19.68 -22.59 -7.61
C LEU A 369 -20.63 -21.40 -7.83
N CYS A 370 -20.55 -20.37 -7.00
CA CYS A 370 -21.35 -19.15 -7.16
C CYS A 370 -21.05 -18.47 -8.51
N THR A 371 -19.78 -18.40 -8.89
CA THR A 371 -19.39 -17.84 -10.19
C THR A 371 -19.98 -18.63 -11.35
N LYS A 372 -19.93 -19.96 -11.30
CA LYS A 372 -20.56 -20.82 -12.32
C LYS A 372 -22.07 -20.57 -12.43
N ILE A 373 -22.78 -20.57 -11.30
CA ILE A 373 -24.24 -20.39 -11.26
C ILE A 373 -24.61 -19.00 -11.83
N VAL A 374 -24.03 -17.93 -11.32
CA VAL A 374 -24.33 -16.57 -11.76
C VAL A 374 -23.96 -16.36 -13.23
N SER A 375 -22.84 -16.95 -13.70
CA SER A 375 -22.44 -16.86 -15.09
C SER A 375 -23.43 -17.62 -16.04
N ILE A 376 -23.91 -18.78 -15.63
CA ILE A 376 -24.93 -19.51 -16.38
C ILE A 376 -26.22 -18.70 -16.47
N ASP A 377 -26.70 -18.17 -15.35
CA ASP A 377 -27.89 -17.33 -15.32
C ASP A 377 -27.78 -16.10 -16.21
N LYS A 378 -26.59 -15.54 -16.31
CA LYS A 378 -26.33 -14.41 -17.20
C LYS A 378 -26.29 -14.80 -18.67
N LEU A 379 -25.65 -15.91 -19.01
CA LEU A 379 -25.46 -16.35 -20.40
C LEU A 379 -26.76 -16.91 -21.01
N LEU A 380 -27.72 -17.31 -20.19
CA LEU A 380 -29.05 -17.82 -20.62
C LEU A 380 -30.08 -16.68 -20.84
N LYS A 381 -29.79 -15.46 -20.41
CA LYS A 381 -30.62 -14.26 -20.63
C LYS A 381 -30.24 -13.52 -21.90
#